data_32483455b1450ec161f2b2f582e2a01e
#
_entry.id   32483455b1450ec161f2b2f582e2a01e
#
_cell.length_a   1.000
_cell.length_b   1.000
_cell.length_c   1.000
_cell.angle_alpha   90.00
_cell.angle_beta   90.00
_cell.angle_gamma   90.00
#
_symmetry.space_group_name_H-M   'P 1'
#
loop_
_entity.id
_entity.type
_entity.pdbx_description
1 polymer ?
#
loop_
_entity_poly.entity_id
_entity_poly.type
_entity_poly.pdbx_seq_one_letter_code
_entity_poly.pdbx_strand_id
1 'polypeptide(L)'
;QRQMCIRDRALFVGDVLATGYWAARISEISEQDTVLIIGAGPTGICTLLSVMLKKPRRIIVCEKDKNRLQFIRQHYPEILLVSPEKCEAFVRANSDHGGADVVLEVAGAEATFRLAWECARPNGLVTVVALYDQAQILPLPDMYGKNLTFKTGGVDGCDCEETLRLIAEGKLNTEPLITHTYSLERIEEAYELFEGKRDGVIKVAVEC
;
A
#
# COMPACT_ATOMS: atom_id res chain seq x y z
N GLN A 1 -23.58 -2.02 20.75
CA GLN A 1 -22.56 -3.03 20.36
C GLN A 1 -22.13 -2.90 18.89
N ARG A 2 -23.05 -2.66 17.92
CA ARG A 2 -22.67 -2.45 16.49
C ARG A 2 -21.82 -1.21 16.27
N GLN A 3 -21.99 -0.14 17.03
CA GLN A 3 -21.22 1.10 16.90
C GLN A 3 -19.77 0.97 17.40
N MET A 4 -19.50 0.13 18.38
CA MET A 4 -18.12 -0.12 18.86
C MET A 4 -17.27 -0.84 17.81
N CYS A 5 -17.82 -1.84 17.11
CA CYS A 5 -17.11 -2.55 16.03
C CYS A 5 -16.81 -1.66 14.81
N ILE A 6 -17.55 -0.56 14.61
CA ILE A 6 -17.30 0.38 13.51
C ILE A 6 -16.19 1.39 13.89
N ARG A 7 -16.08 1.78 15.17
CA ARG A 7 -15.06 2.76 15.62
C ARG A 7 -13.66 2.31 15.28
N ASP A 8 -13.30 1.08 15.64
CA ASP A 8 -11.95 0.56 15.42
C ASP A 8 -11.64 0.44 13.93
N ARG A 9 -12.63 0.03 13.13
CA ARG A 9 -12.48 -0.08 11.67
C ARG A 9 -12.46 1.27 10.98
N ALA A 10 -13.15 2.26 11.51
CA ALA A 10 -13.21 3.61 10.97
C ALA A 10 -11.95 4.45 11.25
N LEU A 11 -11.08 4.02 12.17
CA LEU A 11 -9.85 4.72 12.54
C LEU A 11 -8.96 5.07 11.34
N PHE A 12 -9.02 4.27 10.28
CA PHE A 12 -8.18 4.42 9.09
C PHE A 12 -8.78 5.32 8.01
N VAL A 13 -10.08 5.61 8.10
CA VAL A 13 -10.86 6.24 7.01
C VAL A 13 -10.41 7.66 6.69
N GLY A 14 -9.94 8.41 7.71
CA GLY A 14 -9.56 9.82 7.53
C GLY A 14 -8.19 10.04 6.89
N ASP A 15 -7.35 9.01 6.80
CA ASP A 15 -5.97 9.15 6.32
C ASP A 15 -5.53 7.94 5.50
N VAL A 16 -4.95 6.91 6.15
CA VAL A 16 -4.24 5.83 5.45
C VAL A 16 -5.14 4.98 4.54
N LEU A 17 -6.40 4.77 4.92
CA LEU A 17 -7.36 4.06 4.06
C LEU A 17 -7.84 4.95 2.90
N ALA A 18 -8.15 6.24 3.17
CA ALA A 18 -8.49 7.18 2.13
C ALA A 18 -7.36 7.30 1.10
N THR A 19 -6.11 7.37 1.57
CA THR A 19 -4.91 7.41 0.72
C THR A 19 -4.80 6.15 -0.15
N GLY A 20 -4.94 4.96 0.44
CA GLY A 20 -4.88 3.71 -0.30
C GLY A 20 -6.03 3.55 -1.31
N TYR A 21 -7.23 3.96 -0.94
CA TYR A 21 -8.41 3.92 -1.80
C TYR A 21 -8.28 4.88 -2.99
N TRP A 22 -7.87 6.12 -2.72
CA TRP A 22 -7.56 7.11 -3.74
C TRP A 22 -6.49 6.60 -4.71
N ALA A 23 -5.39 6.04 -4.20
CA ALA A 23 -4.30 5.50 -5.01
C ALA A 23 -4.79 4.41 -5.96
N ALA A 24 -5.57 3.44 -5.47
CA ALA A 24 -6.16 2.39 -6.29
C ALA A 24 -7.16 2.93 -7.32
N ARG A 25 -7.90 4.02 -6.97
CA ARG A 25 -8.87 4.65 -7.87
C ARG A 25 -8.19 5.35 -9.04
N ILE A 26 -7.16 6.17 -8.78
CA ILE A 26 -6.47 6.91 -9.85
C ILE A 26 -5.57 6.02 -10.72
N SER A 27 -5.22 4.83 -10.22
CA SER A 27 -4.35 3.89 -10.94
C SER A 27 -5.04 3.12 -12.05
N GLU A 28 -6.33 3.33 -12.30
CA GLU A 28 -7.09 2.77 -13.42
C GLU A 28 -6.95 1.24 -13.58
N ILE A 29 -6.83 0.54 -12.45
CA ILE A 29 -6.57 -0.89 -12.40
C ILE A 29 -7.71 -1.69 -13.04
N SER A 30 -7.35 -2.60 -13.94
CA SER A 30 -8.25 -3.55 -14.59
C SER A 30 -8.06 -4.98 -14.07
N GLU A 31 -9.01 -5.86 -14.37
CA GLU A 31 -8.96 -7.29 -14.00
C GLU A 31 -7.86 -8.08 -14.74
N GLN A 32 -7.28 -7.50 -15.79
CA GLN A 32 -6.19 -8.14 -16.55
C GLN A 32 -4.80 -7.76 -16.03
N ASP A 33 -4.71 -6.76 -15.16
CA ASP A 33 -3.44 -6.18 -14.76
C ASP A 33 -2.67 -7.04 -13.75
N THR A 34 -1.35 -7.01 -13.88
CA THR A 34 -0.41 -7.33 -12.81
C THR A 34 -0.07 -6.04 -12.08
N VAL A 35 -0.42 -5.96 -10.80
CA VAL A 35 -0.20 -4.80 -9.94
C VAL A 35 0.94 -5.06 -8.99
N LEU A 36 1.92 -4.16 -8.95
CA LEU A 36 2.99 -4.15 -7.94
C LEU A 36 2.73 -3.06 -6.91
N ILE A 37 2.78 -3.40 -5.64
CA ILE A 37 2.75 -2.46 -4.52
C ILE A 37 4.12 -2.49 -3.84
N ILE A 38 4.79 -1.35 -3.74
CA ILE A 38 6.09 -1.22 -3.08
C ILE A 38 5.90 -0.56 -1.73
N GLY A 39 6.15 -1.33 -0.68
CA GLY A 39 5.92 -0.95 0.72
C GLY A 39 4.65 -1.58 1.30
N ALA A 40 4.79 -2.19 2.49
CA ALA A 40 3.71 -2.80 3.25
C ALA A 40 3.57 -2.19 4.66
N GLY A 41 3.79 -0.89 4.77
CA GLY A 41 3.39 -0.12 5.95
C GLY A 41 1.87 0.00 6.04
N PRO A 42 1.34 0.70 7.05
CA PRO A 42 -0.12 0.89 7.20
C PRO A 42 -0.80 1.37 5.92
N THR A 43 -0.26 2.40 5.28
CA THR A 43 -0.77 2.91 3.99
C THR A 43 -0.65 1.87 2.87
N GLY A 44 0.47 1.11 2.82
CA GLY A 44 0.66 0.06 1.82
C GLY A 44 -0.34 -1.08 1.95
N ILE A 45 -0.68 -1.49 3.18
CA ILE A 45 -1.70 -2.51 3.41
C ILE A 45 -3.10 -1.97 3.08
N CYS A 46 -3.42 -0.71 3.42
CA CYS A 46 -4.66 -0.07 2.99
C CYS A 46 -4.76 0.05 1.46
N THR A 47 -3.62 0.31 0.80
CA THR A 47 -3.53 0.29 -0.67
C THR A 47 -3.80 -1.12 -1.21
N LEU A 48 -3.20 -2.15 -0.60
CA LEU A 48 -3.46 -3.56 -0.96
C LEU A 48 -4.95 -3.90 -0.88
N LEU A 49 -5.61 -3.59 0.25
CA LEU A 49 -7.05 -3.81 0.43
C LEU A 49 -7.88 -3.13 -0.66
N SER A 50 -7.51 -1.91 -1.02
CA SER A 50 -8.20 -1.13 -2.04
C SER A 50 -7.98 -1.67 -3.46
N VAL A 51 -6.76 -2.15 -3.74
CA VAL A 51 -6.41 -2.82 -5.01
C VAL A 51 -7.17 -4.15 -5.14
N MET A 52 -7.32 -4.91 -4.07
CA MET A 52 -8.08 -6.17 -4.07
C MET A 52 -9.55 -5.97 -4.48
N LEU A 53 -10.15 -4.81 -4.18
CA LEU A 53 -11.51 -4.46 -4.64
C LEU A 53 -11.61 -4.38 -6.18
N LYS A 54 -10.50 -4.06 -6.87
CA LYS A 54 -10.44 -3.99 -8.34
C LYS A 54 -10.26 -5.36 -8.99
N LYS A 55 -9.94 -6.40 -8.20
CA LYS A 55 -9.76 -7.80 -8.64
C LYS A 55 -8.76 -7.94 -9.80
N PRO A 56 -7.57 -7.35 -9.72
CA PRO A 56 -6.59 -7.53 -10.77
C PRO A 56 -6.17 -9.00 -10.89
N ARG A 57 -5.61 -9.35 -12.02
CA ARG A 57 -5.16 -10.72 -12.30
C ARG A 57 -4.08 -11.21 -11.32
N ARG A 58 -3.17 -10.32 -10.91
CA ARG A 58 -2.13 -10.59 -9.91
C ARG A 58 -1.84 -9.35 -9.08
N ILE A 59 -1.56 -9.59 -7.81
CA ILE A 59 -1.03 -8.57 -6.91
C ILE A 59 0.30 -9.07 -6.37
N ILE A 60 1.34 -8.25 -6.51
CA ILE A 60 2.67 -8.49 -5.97
C ILE A 60 2.94 -7.40 -4.94
N VAL A 61 3.41 -7.77 -3.76
CA VAL A 61 3.83 -6.82 -2.72
C VAL A 61 5.32 -6.97 -2.49
N CYS A 62 6.05 -5.87 -2.67
CA CYS A 62 7.48 -5.75 -2.38
C CYS A 62 7.67 -5.08 -1.01
N GLU A 63 8.30 -5.80 -0.08
CA GLU A 63 8.58 -5.29 1.27
C GLU A 63 9.89 -5.88 1.79
N LYS A 64 10.65 -5.09 2.55
CA LYS A 64 11.90 -5.50 3.18
C LYS A 64 11.72 -6.07 4.60
N ASP A 65 10.69 -5.62 5.30
CA ASP A 65 10.41 -6.03 6.68
C ASP A 65 9.77 -7.43 6.72
N LYS A 66 10.43 -8.36 7.40
CA LYS A 66 9.97 -9.75 7.49
C LYS A 66 8.66 -9.90 8.26
N ASN A 67 8.41 -9.08 9.28
CA ASN A 67 7.19 -9.14 10.06
C ASN A 67 5.99 -8.69 9.22
N ARG A 68 6.15 -7.63 8.42
CA ARG A 68 5.12 -7.17 7.49
C ARG A 68 4.84 -8.18 6.37
N LEU A 69 5.88 -8.80 5.82
CA LEU A 69 5.71 -9.91 4.86
C LEU A 69 4.96 -11.09 5.50
N GLN A 70 5.28 -11.42 6.76
CA GLN A 70 4.58 -12.48 7.48
C GLN A 70 3.12 -12.12 7.74
N PHE A 71 2.84 -10.88 8.12
CA PHE A 71 1.48 -10.38 8.31
C PHE A 71 0.65 -10.56 7.02
N ILE A 72 1.17 -10.12 5.87
CA ILE A 72 0.45 -10.28 4.60
C ILE A 72 0.24 -11.76 4.28
N ARG A 73 1.26 -12.61 4.46
CA ARG A 73 1.14 -14.05 4.20
C ARG A 73 0.06 -14.72 5.05
N GLN A 74 -0.13 -14.25 6.28
CA GLN A 74 -1.13 -14.82 7.20
C GLN A 74 -2.55 -14.37 6.87
N HIS A 75 -2.72 -13.10 6.47
CA HIS A 75 -4.04 -12.51 6.26
C HIS A 75 -4.51 -12.51 4.80
N TYR A 76 -3.57 -12.55 3.84
CA TYR A 76 -3.81 -12.45 2.40
C TYR A 76 -2.92 -13.46 1.64
N PRO A 77 -3.15 -14.76 1.80
CA PRO A 77 -2.26 -15.83 1.29
C PRO A 77 -2.18 -15.88 -0.24
N GLU A 78 -3.14 -15.29 -0.95
CA GLU A 78 -3.17 -15.19 -2.41
C GLU A 78 -2.20 -14.15 -2.98
N ILE A 79 -1.64 -13.27 -2.14
CA ILE A 79 -0.76 -12.19 -2.56
C ILE A 79 0.67 -12.70 -2.76
N LEU A 80 1.26 -12.38 -3.89
CA LEU A 80 2.65 -12.71 -4.17
C LEU A 80 3.59 -11.74 -3.43
N LEU A 81 4.58 -12.30 -2.72
CA LEU A 81 5.47 -11.52 -1.87
C LEU A 81 6.91 -11.61 -2.36
N VAL A 82 7.61 -10.47 -2.37
CA VAL A 82 9.00 -10.40 -2.81
C VAL A 82 9.79 -9.36 -2.00
N SER A 83 11.10 -9.63 -1.82
CA SER A 83 12.03 -8.64 -1.25
C SER A 83 12.55 -7.68 -2.34
N PRO A 84 12.98 -6.45 -1.98
CA PRO A 84 13.44 -5.45 -2.94
C PRO A 84 14.53 -5.97 -3.89
N GLU A 85 15.50 -6.74 -3.39
CA GLU A 85 16.65 -7.23 -4.15
C GLU A 85 16.27 -8.19 -5.28
N LYS A 86 15.09 -8.82 -5.17
CA LYS A 86 14.57 -9.79 -6.15
C LYS A 86 13.39 -9.25 -6.94
N CYS A 87 12.94 -8.02 -6.63
CA CYS A 87 11.65 -7.52 -7.08
C CYS A 87 11.56 -7.46 -8.61
N GLU A 88 12.52 -6.86 -9.29
CA GLU A 88 12.49 -6.71 -10.75
C GLU A 88 12.41 -8.07 -11.47
N ALA A 89 13.30 -9.00 -11.13
CA ALA A 89 13.31 -10.32 -11.74
C ALA A 89 12.01 -11.09 -11.43
N PHE A 90 11.51 -10.98 -10.20
CA PHE A 90 10.28 -11.64 -9.78
C PHE A 90 9.06 -11.08 -10.51
N VAL A 91 8.94 -9.76 -10.63
CA VAL A 91 7.84 -9.12 -11.36
C VAL A 91 7.87 -9.52 -12.83
N ARG A 92 9.04 -9.51 -13.49
CA ARG A 92 9.17 -9.96 -14.88
C ARG A 92 8.73 -11.42 -15.09
N ALA A 93 9.07 -12.30 -14.14
CA ALA A 93 8.70 -13.71 -14.22
C ALA A 93 7.21 -13.97 -13.91
N ASN A 94 6.56 -13.06 -13.20
CA ASN A 94 5.16 -13.18 -12.78
C ASN A 94 4.22 -12.17 -13.46
N SER A 95 4.61 -11.60 -14.58
CA SER A 95 3.80 -10.70 -15.38
C SER A 95 3.75 -11.15 -16.83
N ASP A 96 2.70 -10.76 -17.55
CA ASP A 96 2.51 -11.20 -18.94
C ASP A 96 3.25 -10.32 -19.96
N HIS A 97 3.65 -9.11 -19.54
CA HIS A 97 4.23 -8.09 -20.42
C HIS A 97 5.66 -7.66 -20.03
N GLY A 98 6.36 -8.51 -19.26
CA GLY A 98 7.76 -8.26 -18.87
C GLY A 98 7.93 -7.16 -17.81
N GLY A 99 6.88 -6.84 -17.07
CA GLY A 99 6.83 -5.88 -15.98
C GLY A 99 5.39 -5.70 -15.49
N ALA A 100 5.20 -4.98 -14.39
CA ALA A 100 3.88 -4.69 -13.87
C ALA A 100 3.12 -3.68 -14.75
N ASP A 101 1.84 -3.90 -14.96
CA ASP A 101 0.95 -2.97 -15.67
C ASP A 101 0.77 -1.68 -14.87
N VAL A 102 0.60 -1.84 -13.56
CA VAL A 102 0.44 -0.75 -12.59
C VAL A 102 1.40 -0.96 -11.43
N VAL A 103 2.12 0.09 -11.07
CA VAL A 103 2.99 0.11 -9.88
C VAL A 103 2.51 1.21 -8.93
N LEU A 104 2.28 0.86 -7.66
CA LEU A 104 1.97 1.81 -6.60
C LEU A 104 3.18 1.90 -5.66
N GLU A 105 3.84 3.04 -5.64
CA GLU A 105 4.97 3.32 -4.75
C GLU A 105 4.45 3.96 -3.45
N VAL A 106 4.58 3.24 -2.33
CA VAL A 106 3.99 3.59 -1.03
C VAL A 106 5.04 3.61 0.10
N ALA A 107 6.32 3.51 -0.23
CA ALA A 107 7.40 3.44 0.75
C ALA A 107 8.16 4.76 0.96
N GLY A 108 8.26 5.60 -0.07
CA GLY A 108 8.81 6.95 0.04
C GLY A 108 10.33 7.03 0.16
N ALA A 109 11.08 6.17 -0.52
CA ALA A 109 12.54 6.23 -0.55
C ALA A 109 13.05 6.35 -2.01
N GLU A 110 14.21 6.96 -2.19
CA GLU A 110 14.84 7.09 -3.52
C GLU A 110 14.96 5.72 -4.22
N ALA A 111 15.42 4.70 -3.50
CA ALA A 111 15.56 3.35 -4.04
C ALA A 111 14.21 2.74 -4.45
N THR A 112 13.12 3.04 -3.75
CA THR A 112 11.79 2.52 -4.08
C THR A 112 11.14 3.29 -5.22
N PHE A 113 11.42 4.59 -5.38
CA PHE A 113 11.03 5.34 -6.56
C PHE A 113 11.68 4.77 -7.83
N ARG A 114 12.98 4.53 -7.77
CA ARG A 114 13.72 3.90 -8.86
C ARG A 114 13.15 2.52 -9.18
N LEU A 115 12.99 1.68 -8.19
CA LEU A 115 12.42 0.33 -8.35
C LEU A 115 11.03 0.36 -8.99
N ALA A 116 10.21 1.38 -8.67
CA ALA A 116 8.87 1.50 -9.20
C ALA A 116 8.85 1.63 -10.73
N TRP A 117 9.65 2.54 -11.29
CA TRP A 117 9.67 2.70 -12.74
C TRP A 117 10.47 1.59 -13.45
N GLU A 118 11.46 0.98 -12.79
CA GLU A 118 12.19 -0.18 -13.33
C GLU A 118 11.26 -1.40 -13.48
N CYS A 119 10.40 -1.66 -12.49
CA CYS A 119 9.47 -2.78 -12.49
C CYS A 119 8.23 -2.58 -13.38
N ALA A 120 7.91 -1.35 -13.75
CA ALA A 120 6.80 -1.09 -14.67
C ALA A 120 7.13 -1.58 -16.09
N ARG A 121 6.15 -2.22 -16.76
CA ARG A 121 6.28 -2.58 -18.17
C ARG A 121 6.32 -1.33 -19.08
N PRO A 122 6.74 -1.45 -20.35
CA PRO A 122 6.49 -0.38 -21.32
C PRO A 122 4.99 -0.04 -21.40
N ASN A 123 4.68 1.25 -21.49
CA ASN A 123 3.34 1.82 -21.41
C ASN A 123 2.62 1.53 -20.09
N GLY A 124 3.35 1.23 -19.01
CA GLY A 124 2.81 1.02 -17.67
C GLY A 124 2.52 2.33 -16.95
N LEU A 125 1.77 2.21 -15.86
CA LEU A 125 1.42 3.31 -14.98
C LEU A 125 2.15 3.18 -13.64
N VAL A 126 2.76 4.28 -13.18
CA VAL A 126 3.39 4.38 -11.86
C VAL A 126 2.64 5.43 -11.05
N THR A 127 2.00 5.01 -9.97
CA THR A 127 1.35 5.90 -9.00
C THR A 127 2.27 6.09 -7.80
N VAL A 128 2.73 7.31 -7.61
CA VAL A 128 3.56 7.70 -6.46
C VAL A 128 2.63 8.19 -5.36
N VAL A 129 2.52 7.38 -4.31
CA VAL A 129 1.60 7.61 -3.17
C VAL A 129 2.34 8.17 -1.98
N ALA A 130 3.58 7.73 -1.78
CA ALA A 130 4.37 8.12 -0.63
C ALA A 130 4.82 9.59 -0.70
N LEU A 131 5.06 10.17 0.48
CA LEU A 131 5.73 11.45 0.63
C LEU A 131 7.24 11.25 0.62
N TYR A 132 7.96 12.18 -0.01
CA TYR A 132 9.42 12.20 -0.10
C TYR A 132 9.99 13.45 0.56
N ASP A 133 11.03 13.28 1.36
CA ASP A 133 11.74 14.39 1.99
C ASP A 133 12.67 15.13 1.02
N GLN A 134 13.06 14.47 -0.08
CA GLN A 134 13.99 15.00 -1.07
C GLN A 134 13.40 14.88 -2.48
N ALA A 135 13.84 15.78 -3.36
CA ALA A 135 13.48 15.73 -4.78
C ALA A 135 13.91 14.40 -5.41
N GLN A 136 13.02 13.82 -6.21
CA GLN A 136 13.28 12.59 -6.95
C GLN A 136 13.62 12.89 -8.40
N ILE A 137 14.58 12.17 -8.97
CA ILE A 137 15.05 12.38 -10.34
C ILE A 137 14.33 11.40 -11.27
N LEU A 138 13.78 11.91 -12.36
CA LEU A 138 13.34 11.11 -13.49
C LEU A 138 14.52 10.98 -14.49
N PRO A 139 15.19 9.82 -14.53
CA PRO A 139 16.34 9.63 -15.41
C PRO A 139 15.86 9.34 -16.84
N LEU A 140 15.44 10.38 -17.55
CA LEU A 140 14.83 10.26 -18.87
C LEU A 140 15.63 9.43 -19.90
N PRO A 141 16.98 9.48 -19.92
CA PRO A 141 17.75 8.60 -20.81
C PRO A 141 17.51 7.11 -20.56
N ASP A 142 17.40 6.71 -19.27
CA ASP A 142 17.20 5.31 -18.86
C ASP A 142 15.75 4.85 -19.06
N MET A 143 14.83 5.81 -19.08
CA MET A 143 13.38 5.57 -19.27
C MET A 143 12.96 5.63 -20.74
N TYR A 144 13.89 5.97 -21.63
CA TYR A 144 13.60 6.07 -23.07
C TYR A 144 13.01 4.77 -23.61
N GLY A 145 11.87 4.87 -24.28
CA GLY A 145 11.18 3.71 -24.85
C GLY A 145 10.23 2.99 -23.87
N LYS A 146 10.20 3.34 -22.57
CA LYS A 146 9.22 2.78 -21.64
C LYS A 146 7.84 3.45 -21.76
N ASN A 147 7.75 4.70 -22.20
CA ASN A 147 6.48 5.44 -22.36
C ASN A 147 5.60 5.40 -21.10
N LEU A 148 6.19 5.65 -19.94
CA LEU A 148 5.50 5.52 -18.65
C LEU A 148 4.55 6.68 -18.41
N THR A 149 3.42 6.37 -17.74
CA THR A 149 2.55 7.37 -17.14
C THR A 149 2.85 7.46 -15.65
N PHE A 150 3.06 8.67 -15.13
CA PHE A 150 3.19 8.91 -13.69
C PHE A 150 1.97 9.65 -13.17
N LYS A 151 1.45 9.19 -12.04
CA LYS A 151 0.39 9.86 -11.27
C LYS A 151 0.86 10.08 -9.84
N THR A 152 0.58 11.25 -9.31
CA THR A 152 0.87 11.60 -7.92
C THR A 152 -0.14 12.63 -7.43
N GLY A 153 -0.24 12.81 -6.14
CA GLY A 153 -1.09 13.81 -5.51
C GLY A 153 -1.28 13.52 -4.03
N GLY A 154 -1.95 14.43 -3.34
CA GLY A 154 -2.39 14.27 -1.97
C GLY A 154 -3.88 13.93 -1.90
N VAL A 155 -4.28 13.22 -0.86
CA VAL A 155 -5.68 12.94 -0.57
C VAL A 155 -6.17 13.86 0.55
N ASP A 156 -7.39 14.32 0.43
CA ASP A 156 -8.05 15.20 1.40
C ASP A 156 -9.21 14.51 2.14
N GLY A 157 -9.26 13.18 2.10
CA GLY A 157 -10.34 12.41 2.72
C GLY A 157 -11.66 12.41 1.95
N CYS A 158 -11.64 12.75 0.67
CA CYS A 158 -12.85 12.89 -0.15
C CYS A 158 -13.69 11.62 -0.29
N ASP A 159 -13.09 10.44 -0.09
CA ASP A 159 -13.75 9.13 -0.23
C ASP A 159 -14.18 8.51 1.12
N CYS A 160 -14.24 9.29 2.21
CA CYS A 160 -14.56 8.78 3.55
C CYS A 160 -15.93 8.09 3.63
N GLU A 161 -16.96 8.65 3.01
CA GLU A 161 -18.30 8.05 3.00
C GLU A 161 -18.31 6.70 2.29
N GLU A 162 -17.66 6.61 1.14
CA GLU A 162 -17.57 5.37 0.37
C GLU A 162 -16.77 4.30 1.11
N THR A 163 -15.63 4.65 1.69
CA THR A 163 -14.80 3.70 2.45
C THR A 163 -15.51 3.22 3.71
N LEU A 164 -16.25 4.08 4.42
CA LEU A 164 -17.12 3.68 5.55
C LEU A 164 -18.21 2.70 5.10
N ARG A 165 -18.84 2.96 3.96
CA ARG A 165 -19.85 2.06 3.37
C ARG A 165 -19.24 0.69 3.07
N LEU A 166 -18.06 0.64 2.44
CA LEU A 166 -17.37 -0.60 2.11
C LEU A 166 -16.96 -1.39 3.36
N ILE A 167 -16.57 -0.71 4.44
CA ILE A 167 -16.30 -1.33 5.75
C ILE A 167 -17.60 -1.90 6.33
N ALA A 168 -18.70 -1.14 6.29
CA ALA A 168 -20.00 -1.58 6.82
C ALA A 168 -20.56 -2.79 6.07
N GLU A 169 -20.29 -2.87 4.75
CA GLU A 169 -20.65 -3.99 3.89
C GLU A 169 -19.71 -5.21 4.03
N GLY A 170 -18.64 -5.09 4.83
CA GLY A 170 -17.63 -6.14 5.01
C GLY A 170 -16.71 -6.34 3.79
N LYS A 171 -16.71 -5.42 2.84
CA LYS A 171 -15.83 -5.46 1.65
C LYS A 171 -14.41 -4.98 1.92
N LEU A 172 -14.24 -4.12 2.92
CA LEU A 172 -12.95 -3.68 3.46
C LEU A 172 -12.87 -4.10 4.93
N ASN A 173 -11.87 -4.89 5.28
CA ASN A 173 -11.60 -5.27 6.66
C ASN A 173 -10.27 -4.70 7.12
N THR A 174 -10.32 -3.64 7.92
CA THR A 174 -9.16 -2.95 8.49
C THR A 174 -8.82 -3.42 9.90
N GLU A 175 -9.66 -4.25 10.53
CA GLU A 175 -9.49 -4.73 11.90
C GLU A 175 -8.13 -5.38 12.16
N PRO A 176 -7.58 -6.26 11.28
CA PRO A 176 -6.29 -6.88 11.52
C PRO A 176 -5.11 -5.90 11.56
N LEU A 177 -5.28 -4.66 11.06
CA LEU A 177 -4.23 -3.65 11.05
C LEU A 177 -4.00 -3.05 12.43
N ILE A 178 -4.99 -3.09 13.34
CA ILE A 178 -4.83 -2.67 14.74
C ILE A 178 -4.14 -3.80 15.48
N THR A 179 -2.82 -3.73 15.55
CA THR A 179 -2.00 -4.76 16.19
C THR A 179 -1.80 -4.51 17.67
N HIS A 180 -1.95 -3.25 18.11
CA HIS A 180 -1.73 -2.85 19.51
C HIS A 180 -2.75 -1.80 19.92
N THR A 181 -3.13 -1.83 21.20
CA THR A 181 -4.01 -0.83 21.82
C THR A 181 -3.38 -0.32 23.10
N TYR A 182 -3.38 0.99 23.30
CA TYR A 182 -2.89 1.66 24.50
C TYR A 182 -3.92 2.63 25.04
N SER A 183 -3.90 2.89 26.35
CA SER A 183 -4.65 4.00 26.91
C SER A 183 -3.94 5.32 26.61
N LEU A 184 -4.65 6.44 26.69
CA LEU A 184 -4.09 7.77 26.44
C LEU A 184 -2.94 8.10 27.39
N GLU A 185 -2.98 7.62 28.65
CA GLU A 185 -1.92 7.82 29.63
C GLU A 185 -0.59 7.17 29.21
N ARG A 186 -0.64 6.17 28.34
CA ARG A 186 0.53 5.44 27.82
C ARG A 186 0.87 5.78 26.37
N ILE A 187 0.48 6.96 25.91
CA ILE A 187 0.66 7.37 24.51
C ILE A 187 2.15 7.43 24.11
N GLU A 188 3.04 7.82 25.03
CA GLU A 188 4.49 7.86 24.77
C GLU A 188 5.03 6.47 24.44
N GLU A 189 4.63 5.45 25.18
CA GLU A 189 5.01 4.05 24.90
C GLU A 189 4.48 3.57 23.54
N ALA A 190 3.27 4.01 23.17
CA ALA A 190 2.69 3.72 21.87
C ALA A 190 3.50 4.31 20.71
N TYR A 191 3.97 5.55 20.85
CA TYR A 191 4.87 6.19 19.90
C TYR A 191 6.22 5.49 19.82
N GLU A 192 6.85 5.17 20.94
CA GLU A 192 8.14 4.44 20.97
C GLU A 192 8.04 3.06 20.30
N LEU A 193 6.94 2.34 20.51
CA LEU A 193 6.68 1.06 19.86
C LEU A 193 6.60 1.24 18.34
N PHE A 194 5.81 2.23 17.91
CA PHE A 194 5.52 2.45 16.48
C PHE A 194 6.77 2.94 15.74
N GLU A 195 7.49 3.92 16.28
CA GLU A 195 8.75 4.42 15.70
C GLU A 195 9.84 3.36 15.67
N GLY A 196 9.94 2.58 16.74
CA GLY A 196 10.89 1.47 16.83
C GLY A 196 10.57 0.27 15.95
N LYS A 197 9.39 0.25 15.31
CA LYS A 197 8.89 -0.86 14.48
C LYS A 197 9.02 -2.22 15.18
N ARG A 198 8.80 -2.23 16.50
CA ARG A 198 8.95 -3.42 17.33
C ARG A 198 7.66 -4.23 17.37
N ASP A 199 7.73 -5.47 17.81
CA ASP A 199 6.60 -6.36 18.10
C ASP A 199 5.63 -6.58 16.92
N GLY A 200 6.12 -6.44 15.69
CA GLY A 200 5.27 -6.60 14.50
C GLY A 200 4.20 -5.52 14.34
N VAL A 201 4.40 -4.33 14.94
CA VAL A 201 3.42 -3.25 14.89
C VAL A 201 3.11 -2.83 13.46
N ILE A 202 1.82 -2.81 13.14
CA ILE A 202 1.28 -2.21 11.91
C ILE A 202 0.62 -0.88 12.24
N LYS A 203 -0.35 -0.87 13.16
CA LYS A 203 -1.01 0.35 13.64
C LYS A 203 -1.34 0.20 15.12
N VAL A 204 -1.27 1.31 15.84
CA VAL A 204 -1.65 1.39 17.25
C VAL A 204 -2.95 2.17 17.37
N ALA A 205 -3.91 1.64 18.11
CA ALA A 205 -5.09 2.38 18.57
C ALA A 205 -4.82 2.96 19.96
N VAL A 206 -5.25 4.19 20.19
CA VAL A 206 -5.22 4.83 21.52
C VAL A 206 -6.64 5.06 21.97
N GLU A 207 -6.96 4.52 23.15
CA GLU A 207 -8.27 4.69 23.80
C GLU A 207 -8.24 5.91 24.72
N CYS A 208 -9.26 6.75 24.61
CA CYS A 208 -9.46 7.97 25.42
C CYS A 208 -10.52 7.74 26.49
#